data_240e5bc87635eee91ed85127bed8b76e
#
_entry.id   240e5bc87635eee91ed85127bed8b76e
#
_cell.length_a   1.000
_cell.length_b   1.000
_cell.length_c   1.000
_cell.angle_alpha   90.00
_cell.angle_beta   90.00
_cell.angle_gamma   90.00
#
_symmetry.space_group_name_H-M   'P 1'
#
loop_
_entity.id
_entity.type
_entity.pdbx_description
1 polymer ?
#
loop_
_entity_poly.entity_id
_entity_poly.type
_entity_poly.pdbx_seq_one_letter_code
_entity_poly.pdbx_strand_id
1 'polypeptide(L)'
;MNGIYTRTITIFDDKFGEAVEIVKGLQEIRKKYYPDHIVNFSVHIGGNPRSIRETVIGEHFTDSSFDRDNKMSADPKFVELTKKMKGVFKEGTMKDEFRAILE
;
A
#
# COMPACT_ATOMS: atom_id res chain seq x y z
N MET A 1 8.72 -16.62 2.99
CA MET A 1 7.52 -16.88 3.81
C MET A 1 6.29 -16.37 3.09
N ASN A 2 5.37 -17.26 2.78
CA ASN A 2 4.08 -16.85 2.23
C ASN A 2 3.21 -16.23 3.30
N GLY A 3 2.65 -15.09 2.99
CA GLY A 3 1.86 -14.37 3.96
C GLY A 3 0.98 -13.30 3.35
N ILE A 4 0.20 -12.70 4.23
CA ILE A 4 -0.71 -11.59 3.90
C ILE A 4 -0.24 -10.36 4.68
N TYR A 5 0.21 -9.37 3.96
CA TYR A 5 0.56 -8.08 4.51
C TYR A 5 -0.54 -7.09 4.21
N THR A 6 -0.98 -6.35 5.23
CA THR A 6 -1.94 -5.27 5.04
C THR A 6 -1.43 -3.98 5.66
N ARG A 7 -1.70 -2.88 4.98
CA ARG A 7 -1.48 -1.53 5.51
C ARG A 7 -2.77 -0.75 5.36
N THR A 8 -3.31 -0.27 6.46
CA THR A 8 -4.54 0.52 6.47
C THR A 8 -4.21 1.94 6.93
N ILE A 9 -4.73 2.93 6.21
CA ILE A 9 -4.54 4.33 6.55
C ILE A 9 -5.85 5.09 6.36
N THR A 10 -6.14 6.02 7.29
CA THR A 10 -7.33 6.86 7.22
C THR A 10 -7.08 8.04 6.29
N ILE A 11 -8.10 8.39 5.49
CA ILE A 11 -8.06 9.54 4.58
C ILE A 11 -8.94 10.66 5.12
N PHE A 12 -8.58 11.91 4.77
CA PHE A 12 -9.47 13.04 5.04
C PHE A 12 -10.73 12.92 4.18
N ASP A 13 -11.89 13.23 4.76
CA ASP A 13 -13.19 12.99 4.12
C ASP A 13 -13.34 13.70 2.77
N ASP A 14 -12.77 14.90 2.64
CA ASP A 14 -12.85 15.70 1.41
C ASP A 14 -11.74 15.36 0.40
N LYS A 15 -10.91 14.36 0.68
CA LYS A 15 -9.75 13.99 -0.15
C LYS A 15 -9.87 12.61 -0.80
N PHE A 16 -11.06 12.04 -0.82
CA PHE A 16 -11.25 10.67 -1.34
C PHE A 16 -10.79 10.51 -2.78
N GLY A 17 -11.18 11.42 -3.67
CA GLY A 17 -10.79 11.35 -5.08
C GLY A 17 -9.28 11.41 -5.27
N GLU A 18 -8.61 12.30 -4.55
CA GLU A 18 -7.16 12.43 -4.59
C GLU A 18 -6.46 11.17 -4.05
N ALA A 19 -7.01 10.60 -2.96
CA ALA A 19 -6.49 9.35 -2.39
C ALA A 19 -6.59 8.20 -3.38
N VAL A 20 -7.70 8.07 -4.10
CA VAL A 20 -7.90 7.02 -5.11
C VAL A 20 -6.86 7.15 -6.22
N GLU A 21 -6.59 8.35 -6.71
CA GLU A 21 -5.59 8.56 -7.75
C GLU A 21 -4.17 8.19 -7.27
N ILE A 22 -3.83 8.54 -6.04
CA ILE A 22 -2.54 8.17 -5.45
C ILE A 22 -2.40 6.64 -5.37
N VAL A 23 -3.41 5.93 -4.86
CA VAL A 23 -3.32 4.47 -4.70
C VAL A 23 -3.35 3.74 -6.03
N LYS A 24 -4.01 4.27 -7.07
CA LYS A 24 -3.90 3.70 -8.41
C LYS A 24 -2.47 3.72 -8.92
N GLY A 25 -1.78 4.84 -8.72
CA GLY A 25 -0.37 4.96 -9.06
C GLY A 25 0.52 4.02 -8.24
N LEU A 26 0.26 3.91 -6.95
CA LEU A 26 1.00 2.99 -6.07
C LEU A 26 0.78 1.53 -6.49
N GLN A 27 -0.44 1.16 -6.88
CA GLN A 27 -0.73 -0.19 -7.34
C GLN A 27 0.07 -0.55 -8.60
N GLU A 28 0.18 0.37 -9.55
CA GLU A 28 0.99 0.16 -10.75
C GLU A 28 2.46 -0.07 -10.39
N ILE A 29 3.00 0.72 -9.47
CA ILE A 29 4.38 0.59 -9.02
C ILE A 29 4.59 -0.73 -8.30
N ARG A 30 3.67 -1.11 -7.40
CA ARG A 30 3.73 -2.40 -6.71
C ARG A 30 3.77 -3.56 -7.70
N LYS A 31 2.91 -3.54 -8.71
CA LYS A 31 2.86 -4.60 -9.73
C LYS A 31 4.15 -4.66 -10.56
N LYS A 32 4.79 -3.53 -10.78
CA LYS A 32 6.06 -3.47 -11.50
C LYS A 32 7.18 -4.20 -10.75
N TYR A 33 7.27 -4.00 -9.44
CA TYR A 33 8.34 -4.57 -8.60
C TYR A 33 7.97 -5.93 -8.01
N TYR A 34 6.67 -6.23 -7.90
CA TYR A 34 6.14 -7.46 -7.33
C TYR A 34 5.15 -8.12 -8.26
N PRO A 35 5.58 -8.50 -9.50
CA PRO A 35 4.65 -9.10 -10.47
C PRO A 35 4.16 -10.48 -10.05
N ASP A 36 4.85 -11.15 -9.14
CA ASP A 36 4.54 -12.47 -8.60
C ASP A 36 3.68 -12.43 -7.34
N HIS A 37 3.27 -11.23 -6.89
CA HIS A 37 2.40 -11.05 -5.73
C HIS A 37 1.01 -10.61 -6.13
N ILE A 38 0.03 -10.94 -5.28
CA ILE A 38 -1.31 -10.38 -5.41
C ILE A 38 -1.32 -9.06 -4.65
N VAL A 39 -1.59 -7.97 -5.35
CA VAL A 39 -1.62 -6.63 -4.76
C VAL A 39 -2.98 -6.01 -5.01
N ASN A 40 -3.69 -5.67 -3.94
CA ASN A 40 -5.00 -5.04 -4.00
C ASN A 40 -5.04 -3.81 -3.10
N PHE A 41 -5.72 -2.78 -3.57
CA PHE A 41 -6.14 -1.67 -2.72
C PHE A 41 -7.66 -1.72 -2.58
N SER A 42 -8.15 -1.52 -1.37
CA SER A 42 -9.57 -1.52 -1.06
C SER A 42 -9.92 -0.31 -0.21
N VAL A 43 -11.18 0.13 -0.30
CA VAL A 43 -11.68 1.26 0.46
C VAL A 43 -12.81 0.82 1.37
N HIS A 44 -12.84 1.39 2.58
CA HIS A 44 -13.92 1.13 3.53
C HIS A 44 -15.19 1.86 3.06
N ILE A 45 -16.22 1.10 2.73
CA ILE A 45 -17.50 1.63 2.27
C ILE A 45 -18.47 1.73 3.45
N GLY A 46 -19.12 2.89 3.58
CA GLY A 46 -20.13 3.11 4.62
C GLY A 46 -19.58 3.35 6.00
N GLY A 47 -18.27 3.40 6.17
CA GLY A 47 -17.63 3.63 7.45
C GLY A 47 -17.14 5.06 7.63
N ASN A 48 -17.04 5.47 8.88
CA ASN A 48 -16.35 6.68 9.30
C ASN A 48 -15.52 6.31 10.54
N PRO A 49 -14.18 6.49 10.50
CA PRO A 49 -13.43 7.18 9.45
C PRO A 49 -13.25 6.32 8.19
N ARG A 50 -13.17 7.01 7.04
CA ARG A 50 -12.90 6.37 5.77
C ARG A 50 -11.43 5.98 5.69
N SER A 51 -11.17 4.76 5.21
CA SER A 51 -9.80 4.25 5.12
C SER A 51 -9.56 3.52 3.80
N ILE A 52 -8.28 3.45 3.42
CA ILE A 52 -7.80 2.62 2.31
C ILE A 52 -6.90 1.55 2.88
N ARG A 53 -7.00 0.35 2.34
CA ARG A 53 -6.17 -0.79 2.74
C ARG A 53 -5.41 -1.32 1.52
N GLU A 54 -4.10 -1.42 1.65
CA GLU A 54 -3.26 -2.19 0.76
C GLU A 54 -3.18 -3.62 1.28
N THR A 55 -3.39 -4.60 0.41
CA THR A 55 -3.22 -6.03 0.74
C THR A 55 -2.24 -6.63 -0.26
N VAL A 56 -1.17 -7.24 0.26
CA VAL A 56 -0.13 -7.89 -0.54
C VAL A 56 -0.01 -9.33 -0.09
N ILE A 57 -0.27 -10.27 -1.01
CA ILE A 57 -0.20 -11.70 -0.74
C ILE A 57 0.91 -12.30 -1.59
N GLY A 58 1.81 -13.03 -0.95
CA GLY A 58 2.92 -13.69 -1.61
C GLY A 58 4.04 -14.02 -0.65
N GLU A 59 5.23 -14.27 -1.19
CA GLU A 59 6.40 -14.59 -0.38
C GLU A 59 7.05 -13.31 0.12
N HIS A 60 7.23 -13.21 1.43
CA HIS A 60 7.80 -12.06 2.12
C HIS A 60 9.09 -12.43 2.85
N PHE A 61 9.85 -11.41 3.22
CA PHE A 61 11.08 -11.52 4.02
C PHE A 61 12.15 -12.40 3.38
N THR A 62 12.28 -12.29 2.06
CA THR A 62 13.40 -12.88 1.32
C THR A 62 14.40 -11.79 0.96
N ASP A 63 15.63 -12.20 0.59
CA ASP A 63 16.62 -11.25 0.09
C ASP A 63 16.09 -10.49 -1.13
N SER A 64 15.35 -11.19 -1.99
CA SER A 64 14.70 -10.60 -3.17
C SER A 64 13.68 -9.54 -2.79
N SER A 65 12.87 -9.74 -1.74
CA SER A 65 11.89 -8.75 -1.32
C SER A 65 12.52 -7.50 -0.75
N PHE A 66 13.60 -7.61 0.02
CA PHE A 66 14.34 -6.44 0.50
C PHE A 66 14.96 -5.64 -0.65
N ASP A 67 15.52 -6.33 -1.64
CA ASP A 67 16.09 -5.69 -2.81
C ASP A 67 15.02 -4.97 -3.65
N ARG A 68 13.87 -5.61 -3.84
CA ARG A 68 12.73 -5.00 -4.55
C ARG A 68 12.20 -3.76 -3.82
N ASP A 69 12.09 -3.82 -2.49
CA ASP A 69 11.64 -2.68 -1.69
C ASP A 69 12.60 -1.50 -1.81
N ASN A 70 13.89 -1.76 -1.80
CA ASN A 70 14.89 -0.72 -1.96
C ASN A 70 14.80 -0.06 -3.34
N LYS A 71 14.65 -0.86 -4.39
CA LYS A 71 14.49 -0.34 -5.76
C LYS A 71 13.20 0.45 -5.93
N MET A 72 12.10 -0.05 -5.38
CA MET A 72 10.81 0.63 -5.45
C MET A 72 10.85 1.97 -4.73
N SER A 73 11.45 2.02 -3.53
CA SER A 73 11.57 3.25 -2.75
C SER A 73 12.41 4.31 -3.44
N ALA A 74 13.33 3.91 -4.31
CA ALA A 74 14.17 4.82 -5.08
C ALA A 74 13.53 5.22 -6.42
N ASP A 75 12.43 4.60 -6.82
CA ASP A 75 11.74 4.95 -8.06
C ASP A 75 11.20 6.37 -7.98
N PRO A 76 11.54 7.27 -8.92
CA PRO A 76 11.08 8.66 -8.88
C PRO A 76 9.57 8.81 -8.82
N LYS A 77 8.83 7.90 -9.47
CA LYS A 77 7.37 7.93 -9.45
C LYS A 77 6.82 7.57 -8.07
N PHE A 78 7.45 6.62 -7.37
CA PHE A 78 7.11 6.29 -6.00
C PHE A 78 7.35 7.48 -5.06
N VAL A 79 8.51 8.12 -5.19
CA VAL A 79 8.85 9.30 -4.39
C VAL A 79 7.84 10.43 -4.62
N GLU A 80 7.45 10.67 -5.88
CA GLU A 80 6.45 11.69 -6.22
C GLU A 80 5.09 11.38 -5.56
N LEU A 81 4.64 10.14 -5.65
CA LEU A 81 3.35 9.74 -5.08
C LEU A 81 3.35 9.84 -3.55
N THR A 82 4.44 9.45 -2.89
CA THR A 82 4.53 9.56 -1.43
C THR A 82 4.49 11.01 -0.96
N LYS A 83 5.05 11.93 -1.73
CA LYS A 83 4.94 13.37 -1.41
C LYS A 83 3.52 13.88 -1.51
N LYS A 84 2.71 13.35 -2.41
CA LYS A 84 1.30 13.71 -2.57
C LYS A 84 0.41 13.21 -1.44
N MET A 85 0.87 12.27 -0.64
CA MET A 85 0.09 11.70 0.47
C MET A 85 -0.15 12.71 1.59
N LYS A 86 0.73 13.69 1.77
CA LYS A 86 0.59 14.71 2.80
C LYS A 86 -0.67 15.54 2.56
N GLY A 87 -1.50 15.68 3.60
CA GLY A 87 -2.76 16.40 3.51
C GLY A 87 -3.91 15.62 2.88
N VAL A 88 -3.64 14.41 2.36
CA VAL A 88 -4.65 13.50 1.82
C VAL A 88 -4.90 12.35 2.79
N PHE A 89 -3.83 11.75 3.31
CA PHE A 89 -3.88 10.69 4.33
C PHE A 89 -3.59 11.30 5.71
N LYS A 90 -4.33 10.85 6.72
CA LYS A 90 -4.14 11.33 8.10
C LYS A 90 -2.88 10.72 8.69
N GLU A 91 -1.95 11.57 9.13
CA GLU A 91 -0.73 11.12 9.81
C GLU A 91 -1.09 10.38 11.10
N GLY A 92 -0.29 9.38 11.46
CA GLY A 92 -0.46 8.62 12.69
C GLY A 92 -1.59 7.59 12.66
N THR A 93 -2.27 7.42 11.53
CA THR A 93 -3.38 6.44 11.41
C THR A 93 -2.97 5.16 10.70
N MET A 94 -1.72 5.07 10.24
CA MET A 94 -1.23 3.90 9.52
C MET A 94 -1.14 2.70 10.45
N LYS A 95 -1.75 1.59 10.04
CA LYS A 95 -1.71 0.32 10.77
C LYS A 95 -1.26 -0.78 9.83
N ASP A 96 -0.18 -1.44 10.22
CA ASP A 96 0.37 -2.58 9.47
C ASP A 96 0.07 -3.87 10.21
N GLU A 97 -0.27 -4.91 9.45
CA GLU A 97 -0.46 -6.26 9.97
C GLU A 97 0.17 -7.24 8.97
N PHE A 98 0.86 -8.22 9.51
CA PHE A 98 1.39 -9.33 8.71
C PHE A 98 0.94 -10.65 9.30
N ARG A 99 0.38 -11.53 8.46
CA ARG A 99 -0.03 -12.88 8.85
C ARG A 99 0.66 -13.89 7.97
N ALA A 100 1.32 -14.87 8.58
CA ALA A 100 1.86 -16.01 7.86
C ALA A 100 0.71 -16.95 7.47
N ILE A 101 0.75 -17.46 6.24
CA ILE A 101 -0.24 -18.44 5.80
C ILE A 101 0.20 -19.82 6.33
N LEU A 102 -0.71 -20.49 6.99
CA LEU A 102 -0.49 -21.88 7.46
C LEU A 102 -0.78 -22.82 6.30
N GLU A 103 0.22 -23.60 5.94
CA GLU A 103 0.13 -24.57 4.85
C GLU A 103 0.22 -26.00 5.34
#